data_45eba53dfcc964ba174fdd25ea24c139
#
_entry.id   45eba53dfcc964ba174fdd25ea24c139
#
_cell.length_a   1.000
_cell.length_b   1.000
_cell.length_c   1.000
_cell.angle_alpha   90.00
_cell.angle_beta   90.00
_cell.angle_gamma   90.00
#
_symmetry.space_group_name_H-M   'P 1'
#
loop_
_entity.id
_entity.type
_entity.pdbx_description
1 polymer ?
#
loop_
_entity_poly.entity_id
_entity_poly.type
_entity_poly.pdbx_seq_one_letter_code
_entity_poly.pdbx_strand_id
1 'polypeptide(L)'
;MEKEILLEVNHLSKKFGDQTILKDISLTLRKSEVIVIIGPSGCGKSTFLRCLNGLESVSGGDIILEGQKISDGSMPHAELCQKIGMVFQSYDLFPHMTVMENITLAPLQVQHRNKEEVFKEAIKMLSRIGLSDKENAYPRELSGGQKQRIAMIRALIMKPDIMLFDEVTASLDPEMVREVLDVVMELAKEGMTMVIVSHEMQFARAVADRILFFDKGLIAEEGTPDAIFDNPQNPRTKQFLHSFTYEN
;
A
#
# COMPACT_ATOMS: atom_id res chain seq x y z
N MET A 1 -11.48 -23.66 4.23
CA MET A 1 -12.04 -23.02 3.01
C MET A 1 -10.93 -22.17 2.41
N GLU A 2 -10.68 -22.29 1.12
CA GLU A 2 -9.74 -21.38 0.44
C GLU A 2 -10.31 -19.95 0.50
N LYS A 3 -9.47 -18.98 0.86
CA LYS A 3 -9.86 -17.56 0.85
C LYS A 3 -10.15 -17.14 -0.60
N GLU A 4 -11.17 -16.32 -0.79
CA GLU A 4 -11.58 -15.72 -2.06
C GLU A 4 -10.42 -14.92 -2.69
N ILE A 5 -10.19 -15.08 -3.99
CA ILE A 5 -9.20 -14.30 -4.74
C ILE A 5 -9.83 -12.96 -5.09
N LEU A 6 -9.22 -11.86 -4.62
CA LEU A 6 -9.65 -10.50 -4.96
C LEU A 6 -8.90 -9.93 -6.16
N LEU A 7 -7.59 -10.21 -6.27
CA LEU A 7 -6.77 -9.67 -7.35
C LEU A 7 -5.88 -10.76 -7.93
N GLU A 8 -5.84 -10.82 -9.27
CA GLU A 8 -4.92 -11.67 -10.02
C GLU A 8 -4.06 -10.81 -10.94
N VAL A 9 -2.78 -11.11 -10.97
CA VAL A 9 -1.82 -10.49 -11.87
C VAL A 9 -1.19 -11.59 -12.70
N ASN A 10 -1.31 -11.50 -14.01
CA ASN A 10 -0.85 -12.53 -14.95
C ASN A 10 0.15 -11.94 -15.93
N HIS A 11 1.43 -12.37 -15.82
CA HIS A 11 2.52 -12.01 -16.75
C HIS A 11 2.68 -10.49 -16.94
N LEU A 12 2.46 -9.68 -15.90
CA LEU A 12 2.52 -8.23 -15.95
C LEU A 12 3.93 -7.77 -16.33
N SER A 13 3.99 -6.90 -17.30
CA SER A 13 5.21 -6.20 -17.71
C SER A 13 4.98 -4.69 -17.83
N LYS A 14 6.02 -3.90 -17.52
CA LYS A 14 6.00 -2.43 -17.62
C LYS A 14 7.30 -1.92 -18.21
N LYS A 15 7.17 -1.04 -19.21
CA LYS A 15 8.28 -0.32 -19.82
C LYS A 15 8.04 1.19 -19.77
N PHE A 16 9.11 1.95 -19.64
CA PHE A 16 9.16 3.39 -19.86
C PHE A 16 10.14 3.66 -21.00
N GLY A 17 9.62 4.02 -22.18
CA GLY A 17 10.40 4.03 -23.39
C GLY A 17 11.03 2.65 -23.65
N ASP A 18 12.35 2.59 -23.80
CA ASP A 18 13.08 1.34 -24.04
C ASP A 18 13.45 0.59 -22.76
N GLN A 19 13.28 1.21 -21.59
CA GLN A 19 13.67 0.61 -20.33
C GLN A 19 12.56 -0.27 -19.77
N THR A 20 12.82 -1.56 -19.62
CA THR A 20 11.90 -2.52 -18.96
C THR A 20 12.12 -2.46 -17.45
N ILE A 21 11.06 -2.07 -16.70
CA ILE A 21 11.07 -2.00 -15.24
C ILE A 21 10.50 -3.28 -14.62
N LEU A 22 9.35 -3.73 -15.11
CA LEU A 22 8.75 -5.02 -14.72
C LEU A 22 8.74 -5.94 -15.93
N LYS A 23 9.14 -7.19 -15.74
CA LYS A 23 9.39 -8.11 -16.85
C LYS A 23 8.30 -9.16 -17.01
N ASP A 24 8.01 -9.87 -15.92
CA ASP A 24 7.04 -10.97 -15.89
C ASP A 24 6.63 -11.17 -14.42
N ILE A 25 5.62 -10.43 -13.98
CA ILE A 25 5.11 -10.52 -12.61
C ILE A 25 3.78 -11.25 -12.64
N SER A 26 3.69 -12.35 -11.92
CA SER A 26 2.45 -13.09 -11.71
C SER A 26 2.22 -13.34 -10.24
N LEU A 27 1.04 -12.99 -9.72
CA LEU A 27 0.65 -13.26 -8.35
C LEU A 27 -0.88 -13.26 -8.19
N THR A 28 -1.34 -13.85 -7.11
CA THR A 28 -2.73 -13.74 -6.64
C THR A 28 -2.75 -13.10 -5.26
N LEU A 29 -3.74 -12.24 -4.99
CA LEU A 29 -4.01 -11.66 -3.67
C LEU A 29 -5.38 -12.13 -3.21
N ARG A 30 -5.43 -12.74 -2.02
CA ARG A 30 -6.67 -13.25 -1.43
C ARG A 30 -7.26 -12.27 -0.43
N LYS A 31 -8.54 -12.36 -0.20
CA LYS A 31 -9.26 -11.56 0.81
C LYS A 31 -8.64 -11.75 2.20
N SER A 32 -8.44 -10.64 2.90
CA SER A 32 -7.76 -10.60 4.21
C SER A 32 -6.37 -11.23 4.19
N GLU A 33 -5.65 -11.09 3.07
CA GLU A 33 -4.25 -11.46 2.95
C GLU A 33 -3.38 -10.19 2.99
N VAL A 34 -2.28 -10.26 3.70
CA VAL A 34 -1.25 -9.22 3.74
C VAL A 34 -0.01 -9.71 3.01
N ILE A 35 0.26 -9.11 1.85
CA ILE A 35 1.50 -9.33 1.10
C ILE A 35 2.47 -8.18 1.39
N VAL A 36 3.71 -8.51 1.79
CA VAL A 36 4.76 -7.51 1.90
C VAL A 36 5.80 -7.74 0.81
N ILE A 37 6.12 -6.66 0.09
CA ILE A 37 7.12 -6.63 -0.98
C ILE A 37 8.40 -6.00 -0.42
N ILE A 38 9.50 -6.75 -0.46
CA ILE A 38 10.83 -6.30 -0.08
C ILE A 38 11.76 -6.36 -1.30
N GLY A 39 12.90 -5.67 -1.25
CA GLY A 39 13.90 -5.70 -2.32
C GLY A 39 14.64 -4.37 -2.47
N PRO A 40 15.73 -4.34 -3.25
CA PRO A 40 16.58 -3.17 -3.42
C PRO A 40 15.82 -1.98 -4.03
N SER A 41 16.31 -0.76 -3.77
CA SER A 41 15.77 0.45 -4.40
C SER A 41 15.87 0.35 -5.94
N GLY A 42 14.84 0.85 -6.63
CA GLY A 42 14.81 0.86 -8.10
C GLY A 42 14.48 -0.49 -8.77
N CYS A 43 14.17 -1.57 -8.02
CA CYS A 43 13.81 -2.86 -8.62
C CYS A 43 12.38 -2.96 -9.17
N GLY A 44 11.54 -1.90 -9.03
CA GLY A 44 10.21 -1.82 -9.60
C GLY A 44 9.04 -1.93 -8.62
N LYS A 45 9.26 -1.98 -7.29
CA LYS A 45 8.21 -2.16 -6.27
C LYS A 45 7.09 -1.13 -6.37
N SER A 46 7.43 0.16 -6.31
CA SER A 46 6.46 1.28 -6.42
C SER A 46 5.77 1.32 -7.78
N THR A 47 6.51 1.00 -8.86
CA THR A 47 5.91 0.89 -10.20
C THR A 47 4.87 -0.21 -10.25
N PHE A 48 5.15 -1.35 -9.60
CA PHE A 48 4.19 -2.45 -9.50
C PHE A 48 2.91 -2.02 -8.76
N LEU A 49 3.02 -1.38 -7.58
CA LEU A 49 1.85 -0.88 -6.86
C LEU A 49 1.03 0.09 -7.71
N ARG A 50 1.70 1.01 -8.43
CA ARG A 50 1.03 1.97 -9.31
C ARG A 50 0.34 1.32 -10.52
N CYS A 51 0.83 0.18 -10.97
CA CYS A 51 0.12 -0.62 -11.97
C CYS A 51 -1.17 -1.24 -11.40
N LEU A 52 -1.14 -1.70 -10.13
CA LEU A 52 -2.30 -2.32 -9.49
C LEU A 52 -3.50 -1.37 -9.35
N ASN A 53 -3.26 -0.09 -9.05
CA ASN A 53 -4.32 0.91 -8.91
C ASN A 53 -4.57 1.75 -10.18
N GLY A 54 -3.94 1.37 -11.31
CA GLY A 54 -4.15 2.03 -12.59
C GLY A 54 -3.49 3.40 -12.76
N LEU A 55 -2.64 3.86 -11.82
CA LEU A 55 -1.85 5.08 -11.99
C LEU A 55 -0.77 4.93 -13.08
N GLU A 56 -0.31 3.71 -13.29
CA GLU A 56 0.59 3.35 -14.38
C GLU A 56 -0.07 2.28 -15.25
N SER A 57 -0.15 2.55 -16.55
CA SER A 57 -0.61 1.55 -17.53
C SER A 57 0.41 0.43 -17.64
N VAL A 58 -0.04 -0.81 -17.78
CA VAL A 58 0.82 -1.97 -18.06
C VAL A 58 1.27 -1.95 -19.52
N SER A 59 2.44 -2.54 -19.81
CA SER A 59 2.92 -2.72 -21.18
C SER A 59 2.55 -4.10 -21.75
N GLY A 60 2.21 -5.05 -20.88
CA GLY A 60 1.74 -6.40 -21.24
C GLY A 60 1.27 -7.13 -19.99
N GLY A 61 0.58 -8.23 -20.20
CA GLY A 61 -0.05 -9.01 -19.15
C GLY A 61 -1.38 -8.43 -18.69
N ASP A 62 -1.99 -9.07 -17.71
CA ASP A 62 -3.33 -8.76 -17.24
C ASP A 62 -3.38 -8.54 -15.73
N ILE A 63 -4.23 -7.61 -15.30
CA ILE A 63 -4.64 -7.42 -13.91
C ILE A 63 -6.15 -7.64 -13.87
N ILE A 64 -6.60 -8.54 -13.00
CA ILE A 64 -7.99 -8.94 -12.85
C ILE A 64 -8.40 -8.67 -11.39
N LEU A 65 -9.40 -7.82 -11.19
CA LEU A 65 -9.97 -7.49 -9.88
C LEU A 65 -11.37 -8.09 -9.79
N GLU A 66 -11.61 -8.97 -8.81
CA GLU A 66 -12.90 -9.65 -8.61
C GLU A 66 -13.45 -10.30 -9.91
N GLY A 67 -12.56 -10.92 -10.68
CA GLY A 67 -12.90 -11.55 -11.97
C GLY A 67 -13.06 -10.59 -13.17
N GLN A 68 -12.96 -9.27 -12.94
CA GLN A 68 -13.01 -8.27 -14.02
C GLN A 68 -11.59 -7.81 -14.40
N LYS A 69 -11.26 -7.83 -15.67
CA LYS A 69 -10.00 -7.27 -16.18
C LYS A 69 -10.03 -5.74 -16.03
N ILE A 70 -8.95 -5.19 -15.44
CA ILE A 70 -8.82 -3.74 -15.23
C ILE A 70 -7.64 -3.14 -16.00
N SER A 71 -6.71 -3.96 -16.47
CA SER A 71 -5.51 -3.52 -17.18
C SER A 71 -5.76 -3.00 -18.61
N ASP A 72 -6.94 -3.21 -19.15
CA ASP A 72 -7.37 -2.75 -20.49
C ASP A 72 -8.10 -1.40 -20.47
N GLY A 73 -8.28 -0.81 -19.27
CA GLY A 73 -9.01 0.45 -19.10
C GLY A 73 -10.54 0.30 -19.16
N SER A 74 -11.08 -0.91 -19.13
CA SER A 74 -12.54 -1.17 -19.13
C SER A 74 -13.24 -0.63 -17.88
N MET A 75 -12.54 -0.60 -16.74
CA MET A 75 -13.03 0.02 -15.50
C MET A 75 -12.63 1.49 -15.45
N PRO A 76 -13.56 2.44 -15.21
CA PRO A 76 -13.21 3.84 -15.00
C PRO A 76 -12.23 4.00 -13.83
N HIS A 77 -11.18 4.82 -14.00
CA HIS A 77 -10.14 4.99 -12.97
C HIS A 77 -10.71 5.45 -11.62
N ALA A 78 -11.74 6.30 -11.63
CA ALA A 78 -12.41 6.73 -10.39
C ALA A 78 -13.10 5.58 -9.63
N GLU A 79 -13.60 4.56 -10.34
CA GLU A 79 -14.17 3.35 -9.75
C GLU A 79 -13.07 2.45 -9.20
N LEU A 80 -11.99 2.26 -9.97
CA LEU A 80 -10.83 1.48 -9.53
C LEU A 80 -10.22 2.04 -8.24
N CYS A 81 -10.04 3.37 -8.16
CA CYS A 81 -9.50 4.03 -6.97
C CYS A 81 -10.42 3.94 -5.73
N GLN A 82 -11.72 3.65 -5.90
CA GLN A 82 -12.60 3.37 -4.77
C GLN A 82 -12.40 1.94 -4.25
N LYS A 83 -12.07 0.99 -5.13
CA LYS A 83 -11.83 -0.43 -4.76
C LYS A 83 -10.41 -0.66 -4.27
N ILE A 84 -9.42 0.04 -4.85
CA ILE A 84 -8.01 -0.09 -4.49
C ILE A 84 -7.49 1.26 -4.00
N GLY A 85 -7.46 1.43 -2.67
CA GLY A 85 -6.87 2.60 -2.03
C GLY A 85 -5.34 2.54 -2.04
N MET A 86 -4.69 3.71 -2.11
CA MET A 86 -3.22 3.79 -2.07
C MET A 86 -2.74 4.90 -1.15
N VAL A 87 -1.71 4.60 -0.38
CA VAL A 87 -0.97 5.55 0.45
C VAL A 87 0.45 5.63 -0.08
N PHE A 88 0.86 6.85 -0.42
CA PHE A 88 2.15 7.13 -1.04
C PHE A 88 3.23 7.46 0.01
N GLN A 89 4.47 7.33 -0.38
CA GLN A 89 5.64 7.78 0.39
C GLN A 89 5.58 9.29 0.69
N SER A 90 5.13 10.09 -0.29
CA SER A 90 4.91 11.52 -0.17
C SER A 90 3.48 11.79 0.26
N TYR A 91 3.13 11.87 1.45
CA TYR A 91 1.79 12.07 2.07
C TYR A 91 0.67 12.60 1.16
N ASP A 92 0.98 13.44 0.16
CA ASP A 92 0.15 14.06 -0.89
C ASP A 92 -1.17 14.67 -0.36
N LEU A 93 -1.11 15.26 0.84
CA LEU A 93 -2.23 16.02 1.38
C LEU A 93 -2.38 17.35 0.61
N PHE A 94 -3.62 17.77 0.38
CA PHE A 94 -3.91 19.08 -0.23
C PHE A 94 -3.49 20.19 0.74
N PRO A 95 -2.45 20.99 0.43
CA PRO A 95 -1.86 21.94 1.39
C PRO A 95 -2.75 23.12 1.74
N HIS A 96 -3.74 23.42 0.90
CA HIS A 96 -4.73 24.49 1.07
C HIS A 96 -6.01 24.05 1.76
N MET A 97 -6.13 22.78 2.13
CA MET A 97 -7.27 22.19 2.82
C MET A 97 -6.89 21.81 4.25
N THR A 98 -7.83 21.91 5.16
CA THR A 98 -7.69 21.37 6.52
C THR A 98 -7.62 19.85 6.52
N VAL A 99 -7.26 19.25 7.65
CA VAL A 99 -7.27 17.78 7.84
C VAL A 99 -8.67 17.22 7.56
N MET A 100 -9.71 17.81 8.12
CA MET A 100 -11.09 17.38 7.91
C MET A 100 -11.49 17.46 6.43
N GLU A 101 -11.14 18.54 5.74
CA GLU A 101 -11.42 18.69 4.31
C GLU A 101 -10.65 17.67 3.46
N ASN A 102 -9.37 17.41 3.78
CA ASN A 102 -8.58 16.37 3.11
C ASN A 102 -9.22 14.98 3.22
N ILE A 103 -9.73 14.62 4.41
CA ILE A 103 -10.35 13.33 4.66
C ILE A 103 -11.71 13.21 3.98
N THR A 104 -12.53 14.26 4.04
CA THR A 104 -13.94 14.19 3.64
C THR A 104 -14.19 14.50 2.16
N LEU A 105 -13.22 15.07 1.45
CA LEU A 105 -13.37 15.48 0.06
C LEU A 105 -13.87 14.34 -0.85
N ALA A 106 -13.14 13.23 -0.87
CA ALA A 106 -13.43 12.12 -1.78
C ALA A 106 -14.78 11.43 -1.49
N PRO A 107 -15.12 11.04 -0.25
CA PRO A 107 -16.41 10.42 0.02
C PRO A 107 -17.60 11.35 -0.28
N LEU A 108 -17.44 12.67 -0.14
CA LEU A 108 -18.49 13.63 -0.48
C LEU A 108 -18.63 13.85 -1.99
N GLN A 109 -17.51 14.00 -2.72
CA GLN A 109 -17.52 14.36 -4.13
C GLN A 109 -17.66 13.15 -5.07
N VAL A 110 -17.06 12.02 -4.72
CA VAL A 110 -17.00 10.83 -5.57
C VAL A 110 -18.09 9.83 -5.21
N GLN A 111 -18.29 9.57 -3.91
CA GLN A 111 -19.32 8.62 -3.44
C GLN A 111 -20.66 9.29 -3.13
N HIS A 112 -20.76 10.61 -3.17
CA HIS A 112 -21.97 11.39 -2.87
C HIS A 112 -22.62 10.99 -1.53
N ARG A 113 -21.80 10.65 -0.53
CA ARG A 113 -22.26 10.23 0.79
C ARG A 113 -22.81 11.40 1.60
N ASN A 114 -23.66 11.09 2.58
CA ASN A 114 -24.23 12.09 3.47
C ASN A 114 -23.12 12.80 4.28
N LYS A 115 -23.15 14.14 4.29
CA LYS A 115 -22.11 14.97 4.92
C LYS A 115 -21.98 14.68 6.42
N GLU A 116 -23.09 14.59 7.14
CA GLU A 116 -23.06 14.37 8.60
C GLU A 116 -22.48 13.00 8.96
N GLU A 117 -22.79 11.96 8.18
CA GLU A 117 -22.24 10.61 8.36
C GLU A 117 -20.75 10.58 8.11
N VAL A 118 -20.29 11.20 7.00
CA VAL A 118 -18.87 11.27 6.65
C VAL A 118 -18.07 12.01 7.71
N PHE A 119 -18.58 13.12 8.22
CA PHE A 119 -17.92 13.89 9.29
C PHE A 119 -17.82 13.09 10.59
N LYS A 120 -18.90 12.41 11.00
CA LYS A 120 -18.86 11.53 12.18
C LYS A 120 -17.84 10.40 12.03
N GLU A 121 -17.77 9.79 10.86
CA GLU A 121 -16.79 8.73 10.56
C GLU A 121 -15.36 9.29 10.57
N ALA A 122 -15.11 10.45 9.96
CA ALA A 122 -13.81 11.11 9.96
C ALA A 122 -13.33 11.44 11.39
N ILE A 123 -14.19 12.00 12.24
CA ILE A 123 -13.88 12.28 13.66
C ILE A 123 -13.50 10.97 14.39
N LYS A 124 -14.25 9.88 14.19
CA LYS A 124 -13.95 8.58 14.79
C LYS A 124 -12.58 8.05 14.35
N MET A 125 -12.27 8.18 13.04
CA MET A 125 -10.99 7.75 12.52
C MET A 125 -9.83 8.61 13.05
N LEU A 126 -10.00 9.94 13.14
CA LEU A 126 -9.02 10.84 13.75
C LEU A 126 -8.77 10.50 15.22
N SER A 127 -9.82 10.19 15.97
CA SER A 127 -9.70 9.74 17.37
C SER A 127 -8.90 8.46 17.49
N ARG A 128 -9.12 7.50 16.59
CA ARG A 128 -8.42 6.21 16.58
C ARG A 128 -6.90 6.36 16.42
N ILE A 129 -6.45 7.35 15.64
CA ILE A 129 -5.02 7.62 15.42
C ILE A 129 -4.46 8.71 16.35
N GLY A 130 -5.22 9.13 17.39
CA GLY A 130 -4.77 10.11 18.38
C GLY A 130 -4.64 11.54 17.85
N LEU A 131 -5.40 11.93 16.81
CA LEU A 131 -5.33 13.23 16.16
C LEU A 131 -6.67 14.00 16.19
N SER A 132 -7.51 13.79 17.20
CA SER A 132 -8.82 14.45 17.33
C SER A 132 -8.71 15.98 17.41
N ASP A 133 -7.60 16.52 17.96
CA ASP A 133 -7.34 17.95 18.09
C ASP A 133 -6.85 18.60 16.80
N LYS A 134 -6.61 17.83 15.72
CA LYS A 134 -6.04 18.30 14.45
C LYS A 134 -7.05 18.48 13.32
N GLU A 135 -8.34 18.30 13.56
CA GLU A 135 -9.37 18.37 12.51
C GLU A 135 -9.34 19.64 11.66
N ASN A 136 -9.05 20.78 12.30
CA ASN A 136 -8.98 22.12 11.67
C ASN A 136 -7.55 22.55 11.29
N ALA A 137 -6.53 21.74 11.58
CA ALA A 137 -5.15 22.03 11.24
C ALA A 137 -4.90 21.90 9.73
N TYR A 138 -3.95 22.66 9.21
CA TYR A 138 -3.45 22.52 7.84
C TYR A 138 -2.23 21.59 7.80
N PRO A 139 -1.92 20.96 6.65
CA PRO A 139 -0.78 20.06 6.53
C PRO A 139 0.56 20.65 6.98
N ARG A 140 0.78 21.96 6.80
CA ARG A 140 2.00 22.66 7.24
C ARG A 140 2.18 22.67 8.77
N GLU A 141 1.12 22.43 9.54
CA GLU A 141 1.10 22.47 11.01
C GLU A 141 1.31 21.07 11.62
N LEU A 142 1.55 20.05 10.78
CA LEU A 142 1.63 18.65 11.16
C LEU A 142 3.04 18.10 10.99
N SER A 143 3.42 17.17 11.88
CA SER A 143 4.64 16.36 11.70
C SER A 143 4.50 15.40 10.51
N GLY A 144 5.62 14.82 10.07
CA GLY A 144 5.63 13.82 9.00
C GLY A 144 4.73 12.62 9.30
N GLY A 145 4.87 12.04 10.50
CA GLY A 145 4.04 10.90 10.93
C GLY A 145 2.56 11.24 11.07
N GLN A 146 2.22 12.47 11.50
CA GLN A 146 0.83 12.93 11.53
C GLN A 146 0.24 13.03 10.11
N LYS A 147 1.00 13.62 9.17
CA LYS A 147 0.59 13.69 7.75
C LYS A 147 0.35 12.29 7.17
N GLN A 148 1.23 11.35 7.48
CA GLN A 148 1.12 9.97 6.98
C GLN A 148 -0.12 9.28 7.52
N ARG A 149 -0.38 9.37 8.82
CA ARG A 149 -1.58 8.80 9.43
C ARG A 149 -2.87 9.42 8.86
N ILE A 150 -2.88 10.72 8.58
CA ILE A 150 -4.02 11.39 7.93
C ILE A 150 -4.17 10.92 6.48
N ALA A 151 -3.09 10.74 5.73
CA ALA A 151 -3.13 10.18 4.37
C ALA A 151 -3.73 8.76 4.35
N MET A 152 -3.42 7.93 5.36
CA MET A 152 -4.04 6.61 5.53
C MET A 152 -5.55 6.73 5.76
N ILE A 153 -6.00 7.61 6.67
CA ILE A 153 -7.44 7.82 6.92
C ILE A 153 -8.14 8.30 5.66
N ARG A 154 -7.52 9.23 4.91
CA ARG A 154 -8.07 9.73 3.64
C ARG A 154 -8.33 8.61 2.63
N ALA A 155 -7.46 7.60 2.60
CA ALA A 155 -7.67 6.42 1.75
C ALA A 155 -8.73 5.47 2.35
N LEU A 156 -8.65 5.20 3.65
CA LEU A 156 -9.53 4.23 4.35
C LEU A 156 -11.00 4.66 4.41
N ILE A 157 -11.30 5.97 4.49
CA ILE A 157 -12.68 6.46 4.57
C ILE A 157 -13.49 6.16 3.31
N MET A 158 -12.81 5.88 2.20
CA MET A 158 -13.41 5.42 0.95
C MET A 158 -13.86 3.96 1.01
N LYS A 159 -13.46 3.20 2.06
CA LYS A 159 -13.78 1.78 2.30
C LYS A 159 -13.31 0.88 1.15
N PRO A 160 -12.04 0.95 0.76
CA PRO A 160 -11.53 0.11 -0.32
C PRO A 160 -11.48 -1.37 0.07
N ASP A 161 -11.55 -2.25 -0.94
CA ASP A 161 -11.39 -3.70 -0.75
C ASP A 161 -9.92 -4.09 -0.57
N ILE A 162 -9.00 -3.31 -1.17
CA ILE A 162 -7.55 -3.51 -1.11
C ILE A 162 -6.86 -2.18 -0.75
N MET A 163 -5.89 -2.23 0.16
CA MET A 163 -5.02 -1.09 0.47
C MET A 163 -3.59 -1.35 0.00
N LEU A 164 -3.04 -0.39 -0.71
CA LEU A 164 -1.64 -0.38 -1.16
C LEU A 164 -0.85 0.64 -0.35
N PHE A 165 0.30 0.22 0.20
CA PHE A 165 1.20 1.09 0.96
C PHE A 165 2.58 1.13 0.30
N ASP A 166 2.98 2.30 -0.20
CA ASP A 166 4.27 2.49 -0.89
C ASP A 166 5.26 3.21 0.02
N GLU A 167 6.12 2.44 0.71
CA GLU A 167 7.20 2.93 1.58
C GLU A 167 6.73 4.04 2.56
N VAL A 168 5.62 3.81 3.25
CA VAL A 168 4.93 4.80 4.08
C VAL A 168 5.70 5.29 5.32
N THR A 169 6.85 4.67 5.61
CA THR A 169 7.76 5.06 6.71
C THR A 169 9.00 5.80 6.23
N ALA A 170 9.22 5.88 4.92
CA ALA A 170 10.38 6.55 4.38
C ALA A 170 10.39 8.03 4.79
N SER A 171 11.55 8.53 5.20
CA SER A 171 11.74 9.92 5.64
C SER A 171 11.08 10.29 6.98
N LEU A 172 10.66 9.31 7.78
CA LEU A 172 10.21 9.51 9.15
C LEU A 172 11.31 9.14 10.14
N ASP A 173 11.33 9.83 11.29
CA ASP A 173 12.17 9.43 12.40
C ASP A 173 11.63 8.17 13.11
N PRO A 174 12.47 7.44 13.86
CA PRO A 174 12.10 6.11 14.39
C PRO A 174 10.85 6.08 15.26
N GLU A 175 10.56 7.16 16.00
CA GLU A 175 9.36 7.26 16.84
C GLU A 175 8.11 7.36 15.97
N MET A 176 8.14 8.19 14.93
CA MET A 176 7.04 8.33 13.98
C MET A 176 6.83 7.08 13.11
N VAL A 177 7.92 6.38 12.74
CA VAL A 177 7.85 5.08 12.05
C VAL A 177 6.97 4.13 12.82
N ARG A 178 7.20 3.99 14.14
CA ARG A 178 6.44 3.08 14.98
C ARG A 178 4.95 3.40 15.00
N GLU A 179 4.59 4.69 15.20
CA GLU A 179 3.20 5.13 15.21
C GLU A 179 2.45 4.81 13.90
N VAL A 180 3.14 4.94 12.76
CA VAL A 180 2.57 4.64 11.44
C VAL A 180 2.40 3.13 11.25
N LEU A 181 3.40 2.34 11.62
CA LEU A 181 3.34 0.87 11.51
C LEU A 181 2.29 0.25 12.43
N ASP A 182 2.08 0.82 13.64
CA ASP A 182 1.04 0.36 14.55
C ASP A 182 -0.35 0.49 13.92
N VAL A 183 -0.63 1.56 13.17
CA VAL A 183 -1.88 1.71 12.41
C VAL A 183 -2.03 0.61 11.36
N VAL A 184 -0.97 0.30 10.60
CA VAL A 184 -1.01 -0.78 9.58
C VAL A 184 -1.21 -2.15 10.22
N MET A 185 -0.55 -2.40 11.37
CA MET A 185 -0.74 -3.64 12.15
C MET A 185 -2.19 -3.82 12.65
N GLU A 186 -2.85 -2.73 13.06
CA GLU A 186 -4.27 -2.78 13.45
C GLU A 186 -5.17 -3.13 12.26
N LEU A 187 -4.93 -2.52 11.09
CA LEU A 187 -5.67 -2.84 9.86
C LEU A 187 -5.51 -4.32 9.46
N ALA A 188 -4.31 -4.87 9.60
CA ALA A 188 -4.06 -6.30 9.36
C ALA A 188 -4.89 -7.19 10.29
N LYS A 189 -4.94 -6.86 11.60
CA LYS A 189 -5.74 -7.58 12.60
C LYS A 189 -7.24 -7.49 12.32
N GLU A 190 -7.71 -6.40 11.72
CA GLU A 190 -9.10 -6.20 11.30
C GLU A 190 -9.45 -6.97 10.01
N GLY A 191 -8.47 -7.62 9.38
CA GLY A 191 -8.65 -8.41 8.16
C GLY A 191 -8.66 -7.57 6.88
N MET A 192 -8.05 -6.38 6.88
CA MET A 192 -7.85 -5.60 5.66
C MET A 192 -6.93 -6.35 4.69
N THR A 193 -7.31 -6.42 3.42
CA THR A 193 -6.46 -6.96 2.36
C THR A 193 -5.43 -5.91 1.95
N MET A 194 -4.14 -6.25 1.99
CA MET A 194 -3.08 -5.25 1.80
C MET A 194 -1.92 -5.75 0.95
N VAL A 195 -1.33 -4.83 0.16
CA VAL A 195 0.00 -5.01 -0.44
C VAL A 195 0.88 -3.86 0.03
N ILE A 196 1.97 -4.18 0.70
CA ILE A 196 2.83 -3.23 1.40
C ILE A 196 4.25 -3.31 0.84
N VAL A 197 4.80 -2.20 0.38
CA VAL A 197 6.23 -2.06 0.12
C VAL A 197 6.87 -1.47 1.37
N SER A 198 7.83 -2.20 1.95
CA SER A 198 8.50 -1.77 3.17
C SER A 198 9.98 -2.12 3.19
N HIS A 199 10.77 -1.29 3.87
CA HIS A 199 12.17 -1.55 4.25
C HIS A 199 12.31 -1.98 5.72
N GLU A 200 11.21 -2.02 6.47
CA GLU A 200 11.15 -2.41 7.88
C GLU A 200 11.03 -3.94 8.00
N MET A 201 12.15 -4.65 8.05
CA MET A 201 12.16 -6.12 7.99
C MET A 201 11.44 -6.79 9.17
N GLN A 202 11.57 -6.23 10.39
CA GLN A 202 10.89 -6.77 11.57
C GLN A 202 9.37 -6.59 11.46
N PHE A 203 8.92 -5.44 10.97
CA PHE A 203 7.51 -5.20 10.70
C PHE A 203 7.00 -6.15 9.60
N ALA A 204 7.72 -6.26 8.49
CA ALA A 204 7.37 -7.17 7.40
C ALA A 204 7.18 -8.61 7.90
N ARG A 205 8.09 -9.09 8.76
CA ARG A 205 8.00 -10.41 9.38
C ARG A 205 6.75 -10.57 10.27
N ALA A 206 6.39 -9.51 10.99
CA ALA A 206 5.30 -9.56 11.98
C ALA A 206 3.90 -9.43 11.34
N VAL A 207 3.78 -8.72 10.19
CA VAL A 207 2.48 -8.38 9.60
C VAL A 207 2.09 -9.25 8.41
N ALA A 208 3.07 -9.79 7.68
CA ALA A 208 2.82 -10.44 6.41
C ALA A 208 2.30 -11.88 6.58
N ASP A 209 1.32 -12.25 5.75
CA ASP A 209 1.00 -13.65 5.45
C ASP A 209 2.00 -14.21 4.43
N ARG A 210 2.48 -13.35 3.50
CA ARG A 210 3.39 -13.72 2.41
C ARG A 210 4.35 -12.59 2.10
N ILE A 211 5.62 -12.93 1.85
CA ILE A 211 6.67 -12.01 1.44
C ILE A 211 7.03 -12.25 -0.02
N LEU A 212 7.16 -11.18 -0.79
CA LEU A 212 7.70 -11.21 -2.15
C LEU A 212 9.03 -10.47 -2.17
N PHE A 213 10.09 -11.15 -2.56
CA PHE A 213 11.38 -10.50 -2.81
C PHE A 213 11.49 -10.10 -4.29
N PHE A 214 11.49 -8.79 -4.53
CA PHE A 214 11.66 -8.20 -5.86
C PHE A 214 13.13 -7.96 -6.17
N ASP A 215 13.61 -8.45 -7.32
CA ASP A 215 14.94 -8.11 -7.86
C ASP A 215 14.87 -7.98 -9.38
N LYS A 216 15.46 -6.90 -9.92
CA LYS A 216 15.58 -6.62 -11.38
C LYS A 216 14.27 -6.78 -12.18
N GLY A 217 13.16 -6.33 -11.58
CA GLY A 217 11.84 -6.35 -12.23
C GLY A 217 11.14 -7.72 -12.25
N LEU A 218 11.54 -8.63 -11.37
CA LEU A 218 10.95 -9.96 -11.20
C LEU A 218 10.66 -10.22 -9.72
N ILE A 219 9.72 -11.12 -9.43
CA ILE A 219 9.60 -11.77 -8.13
C ILE A 219 10.68 -12.88 -8.11
N ALA A 220 11.79 -12.60 -7.43
CA ALA A 220 12.93 -13.51 -7.39
C ALA A 220 12.74 -14.63 -6.36
N GLU A 221 11.95 -14.38 -5.33
CA GLU A 221 11.57 -15.37 -4.31
C GLU A 221 10.25 -14.98 -3.65
N GLU A 222 9.46 -15.97 -3.27
CA GLU A 222 8.17 -15.81 -2.62
C GLU A 222 8.02 -16.89 -1.53
N GLY A 223 7.46 -16.53 -0.39
CA GLY A 223 7.22 -17.48 0.69
C GLY A 223 6.57 -16.86 1.92
N THR A 224 6.38 -17.70 2.95
CA THR A 224 6.00 -17.21 4.28
C THR A 224 7.13 -16.37 4.88
N PRO A 225 6.85 -15.50 5.87
CA PRO A 225 7.90 -14.73 6.55
C PRO A 225 9.05 -15.62 7.05
N ASP A 226 8.75 -16.73 7.71
CA ASP A 226 9.81 -17.66 8.21
C ASP A 226 10.63 -18.28 7.07
N ALA A 227 10.00 -18.62 5.93
CA ALA A 227 10.73 -19.17 4.79
C ALA A 227 11.71 -18.14 4.20
N ILE A 228 11.29 -16.89 4.07
CA ILE A 228 12.10 -15.84 3.46
C ILE A 228 13.18 -15.32 4.41
N PHE A 229 12.85 -15.07 5.69
CA PHE A 229 13.81 -14.47 6.64
C PHE A 229 14.77 -15.46 7.26
N ASP A 230 14.34 -16.71 7.55
CA ASP A 230 15.17 -17.70 8.24
C ASP A 230 15.83 -18.69 7.29
N ASN A 231 15.19 -19.00 6.15
CA ASN A 231 15.71 -20.01 5.22
C ASN A 231 15.52 -19.61 3.74
N PRO A 232 15.96 -18.40 3.31
CA PRO A 232 15.86 -17.98 1.92
C PRO A 232 16.61 -18.96 0.99
N GLN A 233 15.99 -19.32 -0.13
CA GLN A 233 16.58 -20.23 -1.09
C GLN A 233 17.37 -19.49 -2.18
N ASN A 234 16.87 -18.32 -2.59
CA ASN A 234 17.51 -17.53 -3.63
C ASN A 234 18.78 -16.82 -3.10
N PRO A 235 19.96 -16.96 -3.75
CA PRO A 235 21.18 -16.30 -3.34
C PRO A 235 21.09 -14.76 -3.24
N ARG A 236 20.25 -14.13 -4.07
CA ARG A 236 20.04 -12.69 -4.04
C ARG A 236 19.24 -12.26 -2.81
N THR A 237 18.21 -13.05 -2.43
CA THR A 237 17.47 -12.83 -1.19
C THR A 237 18.40 -12.91 0.02
N LYS A 238 19.24 -13.96 0.08
CA LYS A 238 20.27 -14.11 1.14
C LYS A 238 21.17 -12.89 1.22
N GLN A 239 21.72 -12.46 0.10
CA GLN A 239 22.60 -11.29 0.02
C GLN A 239 21.89 -10.01 0.48
N PHE A 240 20.66 -9.82 0.06
CA PHE A 240 19.84 -8.66 0.43
C PHE A 240 19.57 -8.63 1.94
N LEU A 241 19.09 -9.73 2.49
CA LEU A 241 18.77 -9.81 3.93
C LEU A 241 20.01 -9.67 4.80
N HIS A 242 21.14 -10.19 4.37
CA HIS A 242 22.42 -10.05 5.09
C HIS A 242 22.84 -8.59 5.26
N SER A 243 22.45 -7.67 4.34
CA SER A 243 22.77 -6.25 4.50
C SER A 243 22.03 -5.58 5.67
N PHE A 244 20.92 -6.15 6.14
CA PHE A 244 20.15 -5.65 7.29
C PHE A 244 20.59 -6.27 8.63
N THR A 245 21.41 -7.32 8.62
CA THR A 245 21.89 -7.95 9.86
C THR A 245 23.12 -7.27 10.47
N TYR A 246 23.75 -6.33 9.77
CA TYR A 246 24.93 -5.58 10.26
C TYR A 246 24.58 -4.27 10.99
N GLU A 247 23.28 -3.92 11.11
CA GLU A 247 22.86 -2.69 11.79
C GLU A 247 22.43 -2.90 13.26
N ASN A 248 22.91 -4.00 13.90
CA ASN A 248 22.71 -4.25 15.34
C ASN A 248 24.02 -4.42 16.07
#